data_cc34c7e12552106bf1f64de0d1f19af5
#
_entry.id   cc34c7e12552106bf1f64de0d1f19af5
#
_cell.length_a   1.000
_cell.length_b   1.000
_cell.length_c   1.000
_cell.angle_alpha   90.00
_cell.angle_beta   90.00
_cell.angle_gamma   90.00
#
_symmetry.space_group_name_H-M   'P 1'
#
loop_
_entity.id
_entity.type
_entity.pdbx_description
1 polymer ?
#
loop_
_entity_poly.entity_id
_entity_poly.type
_entity_poly.pdbx_seq_one_letter_code
_entity_poly.pdbx_strand_id
1 'polypeptide(L)'
;MGADGSEARRGRLAEEPVNAVGQQPLAGPADEAGTNGTAGARRIAAAFKKAADDRRIALIPYVVAGYPDAETSFAAALAAADAGADLLEVGLPYSDPLADGATLQRASGVALAAGATLESSLRLLERIGAARPDLPLVPMGYANQVIGGGDGEAVAKRLAGAGAAGLIVADLTPDEGAPFEAVARAAGLAVIYLVAPTTSPERRAWVAGRSGGFLYCVSLVGVTGARTSLPASVGKLVRAVKAASPVPVAVGFGVSKATHVRAIAKAGADGVIVASALVDALGPDGRDVAGLSRLVGDLRTATHVG
;
A
#
# COMPACT_ATOMS: atom_id res chain seq x y z
N MET A 1 63.95 29.84 -45.93
CA MET A 1 62.88 30.71 -46.37
C MET A 1 61.69 29.76 -46.52
N GLY A 2 60.68 29.83 -45.80
CA GLY A 2 59.82 30.52 -45.01
C GLY A 2 58.95 29.57 -44.30
N ALA A 3 58.84 29.71 -42.99
CA ALA A 3 57.92 28.96 -42.15
C ALA A 3 56.49 29.50 -42.35
N ASP A 4 55.52 28.64 -42.46
CA ASP A 4 54.14 29.07 -42.21
C ASP A 4 53.52 28.13 -41.19
N GLY A 5 53.27 28.74 -40.05
CA GLY A 5 52.65 28.11 -38.90
C GLY A 5 51.14 28.26 -38.97
N SER A 6 50.39 27.18 -39.14
CA SER A 6 48.95 27.18 -38.91
C SER A 6 48.66 26.65 -37.49
N GLU A 7 48.45 27.56 -36.55
CA GLU A 7 47.89 27.29 -35.25
C GLU A 7 46.44 26.85 -35.38
N ALA A 8 46.20 25.59 -35.10
CA ALA A 8 44.87 25.02 -34.96
C ALA A 8 44.21 25.61 -33.68
N ARG A 9 43.24 26.48 -33.86
CA ARG A 9 42.33 26.94 -32.80
C ARG A 9 41.50 25.76 -32.32
N ARG A 10 41.87 25.21 -31.18
CA ARG A 10 40.99 24.35 -30.40
C ARG A 10 39.89 25.22 -29.77
N GLY A 11 38.71 25.24 -30.39
CA GLY A 11 37.52 25.82 -29.81
C GLY A 11 37.17 25.01 -28.54
N ARG A 12 37.25 25.66 -27.38
CA ARG A 12 36.59 25.17 -26.17
C ARG A 12 35.09 25.29 -26.42
N LEU A 13 34.44 24.15 -26.52
CA LEU A 13 32.99 24.07 -26.34
C LEU A 13 32.75 24.46 -24.88
N ALA A 14 32.13 25.61 -24.65
CA ALA A 14 31.59 25.96 -23.35
C ALA A 14 30.50 24.94 -23.02
N GLU A 15 30.73 24.17 -21.97
CA GLU A 15 29.67 23.37 -21.35
C GLU A 15 28.62 24.36 -20.81
N GLU A 16 27.53 24.49 -21.50
CA GLU A 16 26.36 25.13 -20.91
C GLU A 16 25.94 24.33 -19.67
N PRO A 17 25.70 24.98 -18.50
CA PRO A 17 25.19 24.26 -17.34
C PRO A 17 23.85 23.66 -17.69
N VAL A 18 23.76 22.33 -17.58
CA VAL A 18 22.47 21.59 -17.63
C VAL A 18 21.51 22.30 -16.68
N ASN A 19 20.52 22.97 -17.23
CA ASN A 19 19.49 23.66 -16.49
C ASN A 19 18.98 22.73 -15.38
N ALA A 20 19.16 23.17 -14.14
CA ALA A 20 18.46 22.61 -13.00
C ALA A 20 16.97 22.64 -13.37
N VAL A 21 16.39 21.46 -13.58
CA VAL A 21 14.93 21.30 -13.69
C VAL A 21 14.37 22.00 -12.46
N GLY A 22 13.72 23.15 -12.68
CA GLY A 22 13.18 23.95 -11.62
C GLY A 22 12.31 23.07 -10.73
N GLN A 23 12.73 22.87 -9.49
CA GLN A 23 11.89 22.28 -8.48
C GLN A 23 10.68 23.21 -8.35
N GLN A 24 9.57 22.84 -8.95
CA GLN A 24 8.31 23.47 -8.63
C GLN A 24 8.13 23.34 -7.11
N PRO A 25 7.78 24.42 -6.40
CA PRO A 25 7.51 24.34 -4.97
C PRO A 25 6.46 23.24 -4.76
N LEU A 26 6.77 22.29 -3.87
CA LEU A 26 5.82 21.26 -3.45
C LEU A 26 4.50 21.97 -3.12
N ALA A 27 3.43 21.66 -3.85
CA ALA A 27 2.13 22.26 -3.58
C ALA A 27 1.84 22.14 -2.09
N GLY A 28 1.40 23.20 -1.46
CA GLY A 28 1.16 23.27 -0.02
C GLY A 28 0.27 22.12 0.50
N PRO A 29 0.16 21.96 1.81
CA PRO A 29 -0.68 20.91 2.39
C PRO A 29 -2.09 21.03 1.78
N ALA A 30 -2.68 19.88 1.45
CA ALA A 30 -4.07 19.85 0.96
C ALA A 30 -4.98 20.53 1.99
N ASP A 31 -5.95 21.30 1.49
CA ASP A 31 -6.92 22.06 2.31
C ASP A 31 -7.45 21.28 3.51
N GLU A 32 -7.72 21.96 4.63
CA GLU A 32 -8.14 21.38 5.91
C GLU A 32 -9.39 20.48 5.84
N ALA A 33 -10.18 20.53 4.78
CA ALA A 33 -11.27 19.59 4.49
C ALA A 33 -10.80 18.33 3.74
N GLY A 34 -9.48 18.22 3.40
CA GLY A 34 -9.04 17.41 2.29
C GLY A 34 -8.96 15.92 2.53
N THR A 35 -7.89 15.42 3.14
CA THR A 35 -7.52 14.00 3.01
C THR A 35 -8.31 13.04 3.89
N ASN A 36 -8.75 13.48 5.07
CA ASN A 36 -9.47 12.64 6.04
C ASN A 36 -10.99 12.89 6.08
N GLY A 37 -11.51 13.77 5.22
CA GLY A 37 -12.92 14.14 5.17
C GLY A 37 -13.83 13.13 4.45
N THR A 38 -13.28 12.16 3.72
CA THR A 38 -14.09 11.19 2.97
C THR A 38 -14.78 10.17 3.89
N ALA A 39 -15.89 9.59 3.41
CA ALA A 39 -16.57 8.51 4.15
C ALA A 39 -15.63 7.31 4.37
N GLY A 40 -14.85 6.96 3.37
CA GLY A 40 -13.87 5.88 3.45
C GLY A 40 -12.76 6.16 4.46
N ALA A 41 -12.20 7.38 4.47
CA ALA A 41 -11.17 7.76 5.45
C ALA A 41 -11.70 7.67 6.89
N ARG A 42 -12.95 8.08 7.13
CA ARG A 42 -13.59 7.94 8.45
C ARG A 42 -13.77 6.47 8.86
N ARG A 43 -14.17 5.58 7.93
CA ARG A 43 -14.27 4.13 8.21
C ARG A 43 -12.91 3.55 8.60
N ILE A 44 -11.86 3.88 7.85
CA ILE A 44 -10.48 3.47 8.14
C ILE A 44 -10.04 3.99 9.51
N ALA A 45 -10.20 5.29 9.77
CA ALA A 45 -9.83 5.89 11.05
C ALA A 45 -10.55 5.25 12.24
N ALA A 46 -11.84 4.92 12.08
CA ALA A 46 -12.63 4.22 13.12
C ALA A 46 -12.07 2.84 13.44
N ALA A 47 -11.60 2.08 12.42
CA ALA A 47 -10.96 0.77 12.62
C ALA A 47 -9.64 0.89 13.39
N PHE A 48 -8.78 1.86 13.04
CA PHE A 48 -7.55 2.14 13.80
C PHE A 48 -7.86 2.59 15.24
N LYS A 49 -8.87 3.46 15.42
CA LYS A 49 -9.29 3.89 16.75
C LYS A 49 -9.77 2.70 17.58
N LYS A 50 -10.61 1.83 17.04
CA LYS A 50 -11.07 0.63 17.74
C LYS A 50 -9.90 -0.26 18.17
N ALA A 51 -8.90 -0.45 17.28
CA ALA A 51 -7.71 -1.19 17.63
C ALA A 51 -6.97 -0.54 18.82
N ALA A 52 -6.79 0.79 18.79
CA ALA A 52 -6.13 1.53 19.88
C ALA A 52 -6.91 1.48 21.19
N ASP A 53 -8.23 1.59 21.16
CA ASP A 53 -9.11 1.46 22.33
C ASP A 53 -8.98 0.06 22.97
N ASP A 54 -8.76 -0.97 22.16
CA ASP A 54 -8.47 -2.35 22.58
C ASP A 54 -7.00 -2.57 23.02
N ARG A 55 -6.18 -1.51 23.11
CA ARG A 55 -4.75 -1.54 23.44
C ARG A 55 -3.92 -2.42 22.51
N ARG A 56 -4.15 -2.29 21.23
CA ARG A 56 -3.43 -3.01 20.18
C ARG A 56 -3.23 -2.13 18.94
N ILE A 57 -2.37 -2.58 18.04
CA ILE A 57 -2.25 -2.00 16.71
C ILE A 57 -3.23 -2.70 15.74
N ALA A 58 -3.66 -2.01 14.70
CA ALA A 58 -4.56 -2.57 13.68
C ALA A 58 -3.85 -3.70 12.90
N LEU A 59 -4.55 -4.80 12.64
CA LEU A 59 -4.10 -5.88 11.76
C LEU A 59 -4.76 -5.74 10.39
N ILE A 60 -3.95 -5.68 9.35
CA ILE A 60 -4.36 -5.49 7.96
C ILE A 60 -3.85 -6.68 7.14
N PRO A 61 -4.58 -7.78 7.07
CA PRO A 61 -4.27 -8.87 6.16
C PRO A 61 -4.43 -8.44 4.71
N TYR A 62 -3.61 -9.03 3.83
CA TYR A 62 -3.68 -8.87 2.38
C TYR A 62 -4.12 -10.18 1.72
N VAL A 63 -5.02 -10.08 0.77
CA VAL A 63 -5.43 -11.20 -0.10
C VAL A 63 -5.32 -10.78 -1.57
N VAL A 64 -4.99 -11.74 -2.46
CA VAL A 64 -4.97 -11.48 -3.91
C VAL A 64 -6.34 -11.85 -4.49
N ALA A 65 -6.99 -10.92 -5.16
CA ALA A 65 -8.28 -11.17 -5.79
C ALA A 65 -8.15 -12.26 -6.88
N GLY A 66 -8.99 -13.29 -6.76
CA GLY A 66 -8.98 -14.41 -7.70
C GLY A 66 -7.85 -15.43 -7.52
N TYR A 67 -7.07 -15.38 -6.44
CA TYR A 67 -6.01 -16.38 -6.18
C TYR A 67 -6.50 -17.47 -5.21
N PRO A 68 -6.26 -18.75 -5.51
CA PRO A 68 -5.93 -19.32 -6.83
C PRO A 68 -7.12 -19.32 -7.78
N ASP A 69 -8.30 -19.05 -7.26
CA ASP A 69 -9.59 -18.85 -7.94
C ASP A 69 -10.51 -17.91 -7.15
N ALA A 70 -11.64 -17.49 -7.77
CA ALA A 70 -12.54 -16.52 -7.19
C ALA A 70 -13.19 -16.97 -5.86
N GLU A 71 -13.58 -18.24 -5.75
CA GLU A 71 -14.24 -18.75 -4.54
C GLU A 71 -13.26 -18.93 -3.40
N THR A 72 -12.06 -19.43 -3.67
CA THR A 72 -11.02 -19.56 -2.67
C THR A 72 -10.56 -18.19 -2.16
N SER A 73 -10.41 -17.19 -3.04
CA SER A 73 -10.03 -15.84 -2.61
C SER A 73 -11.12 -15.17 -1.77
N PHE A 74 -12.40 -15.42 -2.08
CA PHE A 74 -13.51 -14.97 -1.25
C PHE A 74 -13.50 -15.64 0.13
N ALA A 75 -13.33 -16.97 0.17
CA ALA A 75 -13.23 -17.70 1.42
C ALA A 75 -12.05 -17.25 2.29
N ALA A 76 -10.88 -16.98 1.67
CA ALA A 76 -9.69 -16.46 2.35
C ALA A 76 -9.93 -15.06 2.94
N ALA A 77 -10.62 -14.18 2.20
CA ALA A 77 -10.99 -12.85 2.68
C ALA A 77 -11.91 -12.91 3.90
N LEU A 78 -12.94 -13.76 3.87
CA LEU A 78 -13.84 -13.95 5.02
C LEU A 78 -13.12 -14.59 6.21
N ALA A 79 -12.27 -15.59 5.97
CA ALA A 79 -11.48 -16.22 7.02
C ALA A 79 -10.52 -15.25 7.70
N ALA A 80 -9.89 -14.33 6.93
CA ALA A 80 -9.06 -13.27 7.49
C ALA A 80 -9.88 -12.28 8.34
N ALA A 81 -11.07 -11.91 7.88
CA ALA A 81 -11.99 -11.05 8.63
C ALA A 81 -12.40 -11.69 9.96
N ASP A 82 -12.81 -12.95 9.93
CA ASP A 82 -13.30 -13.71 11.09
C ASP A 82 -12.17 -14.01 12.10
N ALA A 83 -10.93 -14.12 11.62
CA ALA A 83 -9.75 -14.29 12.46
C ALA A 83 -9.25 -12.98 13.10
N GLY A 84 -9.90 -11.86 12.83
CA GLY A 84 -9.69 -10.59 13.54
C GLY A 84 -8.95 -9.51 12.75
N ALA A 85 -9.11 -9.46 11.43
CA ALA A 85 -8.70 -8.31 10.64
C ALA A 85 -9.45 -7.03 11.07
N ASP A 86 -8.75 -5.92 11.15
CA ASP A 86 -9.35 -4.60 11.39
C ASP A 86 -9.67 -3.88 10.07
N LEU A 87 -8.86 -4.11 9.04
CA LEU A 87 -9.06 -3.73 7.65
C LEU A 87 -8.65 -4.92 6.79
N LEU A 88 -9.08 -4.93 5.54
CA LEU A 88 -8.62 -5.93 4.58
C LEU A 88 -8.05 -5.23 3.34
N GLU A 89 -6.79 -5.50 3.04
CA GLU A 89 -6.16 -5.10 1.79
C GLU A 89 -6.43 -6.16 0.72
N VAL A 90 -6.89 -5.73 -0.47
CA VAL A 90 -7.24 -6.64 -1.57
C VAL A 90 -6.41 -6.28 -2.80
N GLY A 91 -5.40 -7.09 -3.10
CA GLY A 91 -4.56 -6.90 -4.28
C GLY A 91 -5.33 -7.18 -5.57
N LEU A 92 -5.33 -6.21 -6.47
CA LEU A 92 -5.86 -6.35 -7.82
C LEU A 92 -4.78 -7.00 -8.69
N PRO A 93 -4.98 -8.22 -9.25
CA PRO A 93 -3.95 -8.89 -10.02
C PRO A 93 -3.50 -8.05 -11.21
N TYR A 94 -2.18 -7.93 -11.39
CA TYR A 94 -1.58 -7.16 -12.47
C TYR A 94 -0.43 -7.94 -13.12
N SER A 95 -0.20 -7.73 -14.43
CA SER A 95 0.83 -8.46 -15.20
C SER A 95 2.24 -8.02 -14.84
N ASP A 96 2.42 -6.74 -14.46
CA ASP A 96 3.73 -6.11 -14.26
C ASP A 96 3.87 -5.49 -12.86
N PRO A 97 3.73 -6.27 -11.77
CA PRO A 97 3.58 -5.77 -10.42
C PRO A 97 4.95 -5.42 -9.79
N LEU A 98 5.58 -4.34 -10.24
CA LEU A 98 6.96 -3.94 -9.90
C LEU A 98 7.18 -3.66 -8.41
N ALA A 99 6.14 -3.28 -7.68
CA ALA A 99 6.22 -3.05 -6.23
C ALA A 99 6.09 -4.33 -5.41
N ASP A 100 5.67 -5.44 -6.02
CA ASP A 100 5.37 -6.69 -5.33
C ASP A 100 6.59 -7.61 -5.24
N GLY A 101 6.69 -8.34 -4.13
CA GLY A 101 7.66 -9.43 -3.99
C GLY A 101 7.27 -10.69 -4.78
N ALA A 102 8.22 -11.60 -4.97
CA ALA A 102 8.07 -12.80 -5.82
C ALA A 102 6.82 -13.66 -5.47
N THR A 103 6.46 -13.78 -4.19
CA THR A 103 5.26 -14.53 -3.76
C THR A 103 3.98 -13.88 -4.29
N LEU A 104 3.87 -12.55 -4.20
CA LEU A 104 2.68 -11.82 -4.68
C LEU A 104 2.64 -11.80 -6.21
N GLN A 105 3.80 -11.62 -6.87
CA GLN A 105 3.88 -11.71 -8.34
C GLN A 105 3.40 -13.07 -8.85
N ARG A 106 3.83 -14.17 -8.19
CA ARG A 106 3.37 -15.53 -8.52
C ARG A 106 1.86 -15.67 -8.32
N ALA A 107 1.34 -15.19 -7.19
CA ALA A 107 -0.10 -15.29 -6.89
C ALA A 107 -0.93 -14.48 -7.89
N SER A 108 -0.51 -13.26 -8.25
CA SER A 108 -1.12 -12.44 -9.30
C SER A 108 -1.11 -13.15 -10.64
N GLY A 109 0.04 -13.75 -11.03
CA GLY A 109 0.15 -14.54 -12.26
C GLY A 109 -0.81 -15.72 -12.32
N VAL A 110 -0.97 -16.45 -11.21
CA VAL A 110 -1.95 -17.56 -11.11
C VAL A 110 -3.38 -17.04 -11.23
N ALA A 111 -3.72 -15.96 -10.53
CA ALA A 111 -5.04 -15.35 -10.60
C ALA A 111 -5.38 -14.87 -12.03
N LEU A 112 -4.44 -14.21 -12.71
CA LEU A 112 -4.60 -13.78 -14.10
C LEU A 112 -4.79 -14.97 -15.05
N ALA A 113 -4.01 -16.04 -14.88
CA ALA A 113 -4.15 -17.27 -15.65
C ALA A 113 -5.50 -17.97 -15.41
N ALA A 114 -6.07 -17.83 -14.20
CA ALA A 114 -7.42 -18.29 -13.86
C ALA A 114 -8.53 -17.34 -14.36
N GLY A 115 -8.20 -16.28 -15.08
CA GLY A 115 -9.15 -15.35 -15.68
C GLY A 115 -9.55 -14.16 -14.78
N ALA A 116 -8.75 -13.85 -13.76
CA ALA A 116 -8.98 -12.66 -12.95
C ALA A 116 -8.83 -11.38 -13.80
N THR A 117 -9.75 -10.44 -13.59
CA THR A 117 -9.82 -9.14 -14.24
C THR A 117 -10.16 -8.08 -13.20
N LEU A 118 -10.05 -6.79 -13.56
CA LEU A 118 -10.57 -5.71 -12.70
C LEU A 118 -12.06 -5.93 -12.38
N GLU A 119 -12.84 -6.34 -13.38
CA GLU A 119 -14.27 -6.63 -13.22
C GLU A 119 -14.55 -7.74 -12.19
N SER A 120 -13.84 -8.85 -12.28
CA SER A 120 -13.99 -9.93 -11.29
C SER A 120 -13.51 -9.53 -9.90
N SER A 121 -12.48 -8.68 -9.81
CA SER A 121 -11.99 -8.13 -8.55
C SER A 121 -13.00 -7.18 -7.89
N LEU A 122 -13.70 -6.36 -8.68
CA LEU A 122 -14.79 -5.52 -8.19
C LEU A 122 -15.94 -6.37 -7.63
N ARG A 123 -16.36 -7.40 -8.36
CA ARG A 123 -17.38 -8.34 -7.85
C ARG A 123 -16.95 -9.05 -6.55
N LEU A 124 -15.67 -9.36 -6.42
CA LEU A 124 -15.15 -9.91 -5.17
C LEU A 124 -15.28 -8.91 -4.01
N LEU A 125 -14.90 -7.65 -4.23
CA LEU A 125 -15.04 -6.58 -3.24
C LEU A 125 -16.51 -6.40 -2.82
N GLU A 126 -17.45 -6.37 -3.77
CA GLU A 126 -18.90 -6.30 -3.50
C GLU A 126 -19.36 -7.46 -2.61
N ARG A 127 -18.94 -8.70 -2.92
CA ARG A 127 -19.29 -9.90 -2.13
C ARG A 127 -18.72 -9.80 -0.71
N ILE A 128 -17.46 -9.37 -0.56
CA ILE A 128 -16.83 -9.22 0.76
C ILE A 128 -17.55 -8.11 1.54
N GLY A 129 -17.78 -6.94 0.91
CA GLY A 129 -18.48 -5.81 1.52
C GLY A 129 -19.91 -6.17 1.98
N ALA A 130 -20.64 -6.94 1.19
CA ALA A 130 -21.97 -7.44 1.57
C ALA A 130 -21.91 -8.42 2.76
N ALA A 131 -20.90 -9.30 2.80
CA ALA A 131 -20.71 -10.27 3.88
C ALA A 131 -20.14 -9.66 5.17
N ARG A 132 -19.36 -8.60 5.07
CA ARG A 132 -18.67 -7.91 6.18
C ARG A 132 -18.73 -6.39 6.01
N PRO A 133 -19.92 -5.75 6.18
CA PRO A 133 -20.14 -4.33 5.88
C PRO A 133 -19.31 -3.39 6.76
N ASP A 134 -18.96 -3.82 7.97
CA ASP A 134 -18.17 -3.04 8.91
C ASP A 134 -16.66 -3.09 8.63
N LEU A 135 -16.19 -4.05 7.82
CA LEU A 135 -14.78 -4.20 7.49
C LEU A 135 -14.37 -3.19 6.40
N PRO A 136 -13.45 -2.24 6.67
CA PRO A 136 -12.96 -1.37 5.62
C PRO A 136 -12.11 -2.17 4.62
N LEU A 137 -12.51 -2.14 3.34
CA LEU A 137 -11.78 -2.75 2.25
C LEU A 137 -10.86 -1.72 1.60
N VAL A 138 -9.61 -2.10 1.37
CA VAL A 138 -8.60 -1.25 0.74
C VAL A 138 -8.02 -2.00 -0.44
N PRO A 139 -8.59 -1.88 -1.66
CA PRO A 139 -7.96 -2.41 -2.85
C PRO A 139 -6.58 -1.77 -3.07
N MET A 140 -5.64 -2.59 -3.53
CA MET A 140 -4.30 -2.18 -3.97
C MET A 140 -4.08 -2.61 -5.41
N GLY A 141 -3.68 -1.66 -6.25
CA GLY A 141 -3.38 -1.88 -7.67
C GLY A 141 -2.30 -0.95 -8.19
N TYR A 142 -2.22 -0.84 -9.50
CA TYR A 142 -1.22 -0.05 -10.20
C TYR A 142 -1.90 1.03 -11.06
N ALA A 143 -1.19 2.12 -11.34
CA ALA A 143 -1.73 3.28 -12.05
C ALA A 143 -2.35 2.90 -13.40
N ASN A 144 -1.71 1.99 -14.14
CA ASN A 144 -2.24 1.54 -15.42
C ASN A 144 -3.61 0.83 -15.31
N GLN A 145 -3.85 0.09 -14.22
CA GLN A 145 -5.15 -0.56 -14.00
C GLN A 145 -6.25 0.44 -13.62
N VAL A 146 -5.89 1.48 -12.86
CA VAL A 146 -6.84 2.38 -12.21
C VAL A 146 -7.11 3.62 -13.06
N ILE A 147 -6.09 4.15 -13.75
CA ILE A 147 -6.15 5.39 -14.53
C ILE A 147 -5.67 5.26 -15.97
N GLY A 148 -5.01 4.17 -16.34
CA GLY A 148 -4.42 3.98 -17.66
C GLY A 148 -5.42 3.92 -18.83
N GLY A 149 -6.69 3.60 -18.57
CA GLY A 149 -7.77 3.63 -19.55
C GLY A 149 -8.39 5.02 -19.77
N GLY A 150 -7.87 6.06 -19.11
CA GLY A 150 -8.37 7.44 -19.22
C GLY A 150 -9.65 7.73 -18.42
N ASP A 151 -10.22 6.74 -17.74
CA ASP A 151 -11.46 6.86 -16.96
C ASP A 151 -11.27 6.51 -15.49
N GLY A 152 -10.28 7.15 -14.85
CA GLY A 152 -10.01 6.97 -13.41
C GLY A 152 -11.20 7.35 -12.53
N GLU A 153 -12.08 8.25 -12.99
CA GLU A 153 -13.29 8.63 -12.27
C GLU A 153 -14.29 7.47 -12.21
N ALA A 154 -14.56 6.81 -13.34
CA ALA A 154 -15.45 5.66 -13.37
C ALA A 154 -14.91 4.51 -12.51
N VAL A 155 -13.58 4.23 -12.57
CA VAL A 155 -12.96 3.20 -11.72
C VAL A 155 -13.10 3.57 -10.25
N ALA A 156 -12.83 4.81 -9.85
CA ALA A 156 -12.98 5.26 -8.46
C ALA A 156 -14.43 5.10 -7.96
N LYS A 157 -15.42 5.50 -8.76
CA LYS A 157 -16.86 5.33 -8.44
C LYS A 157 -17.24 3.85 -8.29
N ARG A 158 -16.72 2.99 -9.16
CA ARG A 158 -16.98 1.54 -9.11
C ARG A 158 -16.35 0.91 -7.88
N LEU A 159 -15.12 1.27 -7.54
CA LEU A 159 -14.47 0.80 -6.31
C LEU A 159 -15.25 1.23 -5.06
N ALA A 160 -15.70 2.48 -5.01
CA ALA A 160 -16.53 2.98 -3.91
C ALA A 160 -17.87 2.23 -3.85
N GLY A 161 -18.53 2.03 -4.98
CA GLY A 161 -19.76 1.25 -5.11
C GLY A 161 -19.61 -0.20 -4.67
N ALA A 162 -18.44 -0.80 -4.91
CA ALA A 162 -18.07 -2.14 -4.44
C ALA A 162 -17.72 -2.20 -2.93
N GLY A 163 -17.87 -1.10 -2.19
CA GLY A 163 -17.66 -1.05 -0.74
C GLY A 163 -16.25 -0.72 -0.29
N ALA A 164 -15.33 -0.35 -1.21
CA ALA A 164 -14.00 0.11 -0.83
C ALA A 164 -14.06 1.36 0.06
N ALA A 165 -13.21 1.41 1.07
CA ALA A 165 -13.03 2.57 1.95
C ALA A 165 -11.87 3.46 1.48
N GLY A 166 -10.88 2.87 0.85
CA GLY A 166 -9.70 3.55 0.33
C GLY A 166 -9.12 2.80 -0.84
N LEU A 167 -8.03 3.32 -1.37
CA LEU A 167 -7.29 2.74 -2.48
C LEU A 167 -5.80 3.02 -2.32
N ILE A 168 -4.99 2.02 -2.58
CA ILE A 168 -3.55 2.11 -2.75
C ILE A 168 -3.23 1.96 -4.24
N VAL A 169 -2.54 2.95 -4.82
CA VAL A 169 -1.95 2.84 -6.16
C VAL A 169 -0.45 2.82 -5.98
N ALA A 170 0.15 1.62 -6.09
CA ALA A 170 1.49 1.34 -5.59
C ALA A 170 2.62 2.13 -6.29
N ASP A 171 2.41 2.48 -7.55
CA ASP A 171 3.34 3.22 -8.42
C ASP A 171 2.93 4.68 -8.67
N LEU A 172 1.91 5.20 -7.97
CA LEU A 172 1.46 6.58 -8.08
C LEU A 172 1.97 7.42 -6.91
N THR A 173 2.79 8.41 -7.21
CA THR A 173 3.26 9.38 -6.21
C THR A 173 2.28 10.54 -6.08
N PRO A 174 2.26 11.26 -4.93
CA PRO A 174 1.38 12.43 -4.79
C PRO A 174 1.66 13.55 -5.80
N ASP A 175 2.88 13.63 -6.38
CA ASP A 175 3.23 14.62 -7.40
C ASP A 175 2.38 14.48 -8.66
N GLU A 176 2.14 13.23 -9.05
CA GLU A 176 1.37 12.88 -10.24
C GLU A 176 -0.07 12.52 -9.90
N GLY A 177 -0.32 12.19 -8.63
CA GLY A 177 -1.60 11.68 -8.13
C GLY A 177 -2.71 12.72 -7.97
N ALA A 178 -2.39 14.02 -7.95
CA ALA A 178 -3.37 15.05 -7.60
C ALA A 178 -4.69 15.03 -8.41
N PRO A 179 -4.70 14.83 -9.74
CA PRO A 179 -5.95 14.71 -10.48
C PRO A 179 -6.78 13.49 -10.07
N PHE A 180 -6.11 12.35 -9.85
CA PHE A 180 -6.78 11.13 -9.42
C PHE A 180 -7.25 11.22 -7.96
N GLU A 181 -6.49 11.84 -7.07
CA GLU A 181 -6.95 12.11 -5.71
C GLU A 181 -8.29 12.85 -5.68
N ALA A 182 -8.45 13.86 -6.52
CA ALA A 182 -9.68 14.65 -6.55
C ALA A 182 -10.90 13.77 -6.89
N VAL A 183 -10.80 12.92 -7.91
CA VAL A 183 -11.91 12.03 -8.32
C VAL A 183 -12.13 10.90 -7.31
N ALA A 184 -11.08 10.34 -6.73
CA ALA A 184 -11.19 9.31 -5.70
C ALA A 184 -11.88 9.86 -4.43
N ARG A 185 -11.53 11.06 -4.00
CA ARG A 185 -12.17 11.76 -2.87
C ARG A 185 -13.63 12.09 -3.17
N ALA A 186 -13.94 12.58 -4.37
CA ALA A 186 -15.31 12.84 -4.78
C ALA A 186 -16.16 11.56 -4.77
N ALA A 187 -15.56 10.41 -5.05
CA ALA A 187 -16.19 9.09 -4.90
C ALA A 187 -16.27 8.60 -3.45
N GLY A 188 -15.71 9.32 -2.48
CA GLY A 188 -15.72 8.96 -1.07
C GLY A 188 -14.57 8.09 -0.60
N LEU A 189 -13.58 7.80 -1.47
CA LEU A 189 -12.42 6.97 -1.14
C LEU A 189 -11.30 7.76 -0.45
N ALA A 190 -10.56 7.10 0.43
CA ALA A 190 -9.26 7.55 0.90
C ALA A 190 -8.17 7.13 -0.10
N VAL A 191 -7.27 8.03 -0.48
CA VAL A 191 -6.06 7.67 -1.23
C VAL A 191 -4.92 7.49 -0.25
N ILE A 192 -4.36 6.29 -0.20
CA ILE A 192 -3.32 5.89 0.74
C ILE A 192 -1.98 5.88 0.01
N TYR A 193 -1.04 6.67 0.49
CA TYR A 193 0.29 6.75 -0.09
C TYR A 193 1.34 5.96 0.69
N LEU A 194 2.45 5.67 0.01
CA LEU A 194 3.56 4.89 0.54
C LEU A 194 4.78 5.78 0.84
N VAL A 195 5.46 5.47 1.93
CA VAL A 195 6.80 5.97 2.24
C VAL A 195 7.75 4.82 2.50
N ALA A 196 9.00 4.98 2.07
CA ALA A 196 10.05 3.97 2.17
C ALA A 196 11.25 4.48 3.00
N PRO A 197 12.20 3.63 3.38
CA PRO A 197 13.43 4.05 4.05
C PRO A 197 14.22 5.09 3.29
N THR A 198 14.12 5.09 1.96
CA THR A 198 14.79 6.03 1.05
C THR A 198 14.09 7.39 0.92
N THR A 199 12.86 7.53 1.44
CA THR A 199 12.11 8.79 1.40
C THR A 199 12.75 9.80 2.37
N SER A 200 13.10 11.01 1.88
CA SER A 200 13.67 12.06 2.74
C SER A 200 12.69 12.54 3.82
N PRO A 201 13.16 13.16 4.92
CA PRO A 201 12.28 13.67 5.97
C PRO A 201 11.22 14.64 5.46
N GLU A 202 11.62 15.59 4.60
CA GLU A 202 10.73 16.60 4.01
C GLU A 202 9.67 15.93 3.14
N ARG A 203 10.11 14.97 2.32
CA ARG A 203 9.23 14.19 1.45
C ARG A 203 8.24 13.35 2.25
N ARG A 204 8.66 12.75 3.38
CA ARG A 204 7.76 12.00 4.27
C ARG A 204 6.63 12.86 4.82
N ALA A 205 6.96 14.06 5.32
CA ALA A 205 5.95 14.98 5.85
C ALA A 205 4.94 15.39 4.79
N TRP A 206 5.43 15.69 3.59
CA TRP A 206 4.58 16.07 2.46
C TRP A 206 3.67 14.92 2.01
N VAL A 207 4.21 13.71 1.82
CA VAL A 207 3.42 12.51 1.45
C VAL A 207 2.40 12.19 2.54
N ALA A 208 2.80 12.25 3.82
CA ALA A 208 1.92 11.99 4.95
C ALA A 208 0.74 12.96 5.01
N GLY A 209 0.97 14.26 4.71
CA GLY A 209 -0.08 15.27 4.67
C GLY A 209 -1.09 15.05 3.53
N ARG A 210 -0.75 14.25 2.52
CA ARG A 210 -1.64 13.92 1.41
C ARG A 210 -2.31 12.55 1.54
N SER A 211 -1.81 11.70 2.42
CA SER A 211 -2.39 10.37 2.63
C SER A 211 -3.71 10.43 3.38
N GLY A 212 -4.72 9.75 2.88
CA GLY A 212 -6.00 9.59 3.54
C GLY A 212 -6.09 8.27 4.32
N GLY A 213 -6.83 8.26 5.43
CA GLY A 213 -7.05 7.06 6.22
C GLY A 213 -5.82 6.60 7.01
N PHE A 214 -4.75 6.20 6.34
CA PHE A 214 -3.46 5.89 6.96
C PHE A 214 -2.29 6.14 5.98
N LEU A 215 -1.07 6.16 6.52
CA LEU A 215 0.15 6.20 5.73
C LEU A 215 0.80 4.80 5.72
N TYR A 216 1.06 4.27 4.53
CA TYR A 216 1.73 2.98 4.37
C TYR A 216 3.26 3.15 4.50
N CYS A 217 3.84 2.59 5.54
CA CYS A 217 5.29 2.59 5.74
C CYS A 217 5.88 1.27 5.25
N VAL A 218 6.56 1.31 4.10
CA VAL A 218 7.35 0.17 3.59
C VAL A 218 8.60 0.03 4.44
N SER A 219 8.77 -1.11 5.12
CA SER A 219 9.85 -1.28 6.11
C SER A 219 11.18 -1.77 5.54
N LEU A 220 11.18 -2.28 4.31
CA LEU A 220 12.38 -2.85 3.67
C LEU A 220 12.50 -2.39 2.21
N VAL A 221 13.74 -2.22 1.76
CA VAL A 221 14.10 -2.03 0.36
C VAL A 221 14.84 -3.28 -0.10
N GLY A 222 14.34 -3.94 -1.16
CA GLY A 222 14.98 -5.10 -1.79
C GLY A 222 14.39 -6.47 -1.42
N VAL A 223 14.80 -7.50 -2.18
CA VAL A 223 14.28 -8.87 -2.12
C VAL A 223 14.57 -9.49 -0.74
N THR A 224 13.55 -9.92 -0.05
CA THR A 224 13.67 -10.46 1.30
C THR A 224 13.82 -11.98 1.29
N GLY A 225 14.95 -12.46 1.85
CA GLY A 225 15.02 -13.82 2.41
C GLY A 225 14.34 -13.87 3.78
N ALA A 226 13.92 -15.05 4.22
CA ALA A 226 13.31 -15.27 5.53
C ALA A 226 14.26 -14.82 6.66
N ARG A 227 13.98 -13.68 7.29
CA ARG A 227 14.71 -13.18 8.45
C ARG A 227 13.97 -13.54 9.73
N THR A 228 14.71 -13.88 10.77
CA THR A 228 14.15 -14.25 12.08
C THR A 228 13.75 -13.04 12.91
N SER A 229 14.31 -11.85 12.62
CA SER A 229 14.02 -10.59 13.33
C SER A 229 13.98 -9.40 12.36
N LEU A 230 13.21 -8.38 12.70
CA LEU A 230 13.22 -7.11 11.99
C LEU A 230 14.52 -6.34 12.28
N PRO A 231 15.14 -5.70 11.28
CA PRO A 231 16.31 -4.85 11.50
C PRO A 231 16.00 -3.69 12.46
N ALA A 232 16.95 -3.31 13.30
CA ALA A 232 16.81 -2.16 14.21
C ALA A 232 16.50 -0.83 13.48
N SER A 233 16.89 -0.72 12.21
CA SER A 233 16.57 0.41 11.33
C SER A 233 15.07 0.59 11.14
N VAL A 234 14.28 -0.49 11.16
CA VAL A 234 12.81 -0.43 11.03
C VAL A 234 12.20 0.38 12.16
N GLY A 235 12.61 0.15 13.40
CA GLY A 235 12.12 0.91 14.54
C GLY A 235 12.47 2.41 14.49
N LYS A 236 13.63 2.77 13.95
CA LYS A 236 14.00 4.18 13.71
C LYS A 236 13.11 4.81 12.63
N LEU A 237 12.90 4.08 11.54
CA LEU A 237 12.04 4.53 10.44
C LEU A 237 10.61 4.76 10.92
N VAL A 238 10.01 3.79 11.61
CA VAL A 238 8.63 3.88 12.13
C VAL A 238 8.46 5.10 13.00
N ARG A 239 9.36 5.35 13.97
CA ARG A 239 9.30 6.55 14.81
C ARG A 239 9.41 7.84 14.01
N ALA A 240 10.30 7.89 13.02
CA ALA A 240 10.47 9.07 12.18
C ALA A 240 9.24 9.33 11.27
N VAL A 241 8.64 8.28 10.73
CA VAL A 241 7.42 8.37 9.92
C VAL A 241 6.23 8.79 10.80
N LYS A 242 6.11 8.18 11.98
CA LYS A 242 5.04 8.50 12.94
C LYS A 242 5.08 9.96 13.39
N ALA A 243 6.27 10.50 13.66
CA ALA A 243 6.45 11.90 14.06
C ALA A 243 6.05 12.90 12.95
N ALA A 244 6.10 12.49 11.70
CA ALA A 244 5.77 13.33 10.54
C ALA A 244 4.33 13.13 10.02
N SER A 245 3.59 12.12 10.52
CA SER A 245 2.30 11.74 9.95
C SER A 245 1.13 12.27 10.77
N PRO A 246 0.18 13.00 10.15
CA PRO A 246 -1.07 13.40 10.77
C PRO A 246 -2.11 12.25 10.80
N VAL A 247 -1.84 11.16 10.10
CA VAL A 247 -2.72 9.97 10.02
C VAL A 247 -2.05 8.76 10.65
N PRO A 248 -2.80 7.68 11.00
CA PRO A 248 -2.22 6.44 11.46
C PRO A 248 -1.14 5.90 10.52
N VAL A 249 -0.13 5.24 11.07
CA VAL A 249 0.97 4.63 10.29
C VAL A 249 0.86 3.12 10.37
N ALA A 250 0.65 2.47 9.22
CA ALA A 250 0.70 1.01 9.08
C ALA A 250 2.00 0.56 8.42
N VAL A 251 2.64 -0.45 9.01
CA VAL A 251 3.93 -0.97 8.53
C VAL A 251 3.72 -2.27 7.77
N GLY A 252 4.16 -2.30 6.53
CA GLY A 252 4.16 -3.48 5.68
C GLY A 252 5.56 -3.87 5.22
N PHE A 253 5.65 -5.01 4.54
CA PHE A 253 6.86 -5.65 4.03
C PHE A 253 7.64 -6.49 5.06
N GLY A 254 7.81 -7.79 4.72
CA GLY A 254 8.62 -8.71 5.49
C GLY A 254 8.00 -9.17 6.82
N VAL A 255 6.74 -8.82 7.08
CA VAL A 255 6.00 -9.26 8.27
C VAL A 255 5.44 -10.66 8.03
N SER A 256 5.90 -11.63 8.83
CA SER A 256 5.51 -13.03 8.67
C SER A 256 5.32 -13.78 9.99
N LYS A 257 5.63 -13.15 11.13
CA LYS A 257 5.65 -13.80 12.45
C LYS A 257 5.13 -12.87 13.54
N ALA A 258 4.58 -13.44 14.59
CA ALA A 258 4.16 -12.73 15.80
C ALA A 258 5.26 -11.83 16.40
N THR A 259 6.53 -12.26 16.33
CA THR A 259 7.69 -11.46 16.79
C THR A 259 7.87 -10.17 15.97
N HIS A 260 7.58 -10.20 14.66
CA HIS A 260 7.65 -9.01 13.82
C HIS A 260 6.53 -8.02 14.18
N VAL A 261 5.31 -8.53 14.39
CA VAL A 261 4.15 -7.71 14.81
C VAL A 261 4.45 -7.02 16.14
N ARG A 262 4.92 -7.76 17.15
CA ARG A 262 5.30 -7.17 18.45
C ARG A 262 6.41 -6.12 18.33
N ALA A 263 7.40 -6.34 17.47
CA ALA A 263 8.48 -5.37 17.25
C ALA A 263 7.97 -4.07 16.59
N ILE A 264 7.03 -4.18 15.64
CA ILE A 264 6.38 -3.05 14.98
C ILE A 264 5.50 -2.28 15.97
N ALA A 265 4.70 -2.97 16.79
CA ALA A 265 3.91 -2.36 17.85
C ALA A 265 4.79 -1.60 18.85
N LYS A 266 5.90 -2.23 19.33
CA LYS A 266 6.89 -1.59 20.21
C LYS A 266 7.56 -0.37 19.57
N ALA A 267 7.68 -0.33 18.24
CA ALA A 267 8.24 0.82 17.53
C ALA A 267 7.26 2.01 17.44
N GLY A 268 5.99 1.83 17.83
CA GLY A 268 4.96 2.87 17.87
C GLY A 268 4.12 2.99 16.59
N ALA A 269 4.11 1.97 15.73
CA ALA A 269 3.18 1.92 14.60
C ALA A 269 1.74 1.78 15.11
N ASP A 270 0.78 2.23 14.30
CA ASP A 270 -0.67 2.10 14.58
C ASP A 270 -1.26 0.84 13.94
N GLY A 271 -0.58 0.28 12.95
CA GLY A 271 -1.04 -0.92 12.26
C GLY A 271 0.10 -1.71 11.63
N VAL A 272 -0.23 -2.94 11.27
CA VAL A 272 0.67 -3.87 10.57
C VAL A 272 -0.04 -4.50 9.39
N ILE A 273 0.64 -4.53 8.25
CA ILE A 273 0.14 -5.14 7.01
C ILE A 273 0.92 -6.43 6.78
N VAL A 274 0.19 -7.50 6.48
CA VAL A 274 0.76 -8.84 6.25
C VAL A 274 0.26 -9.37 4.92
N ALA A 275 1.17 -9.59 3.99
CA ALA A 275 0.86 -10.01 2.63
C ALA A 275 1.46 -11.39 2.28
N SER A 276 2.72 -11.44 1.89
CA SER A 276 3.35 -12.67 1.35
C SER A 276 3.19 -13.89 2.27
N ALA A 277 3.29 -13.69 3.59
CA ALA A 277 3.13 -14.78 4.55
C ALA A 277 1.72 -15.39 4.54
N LEU A 278 0.69 -14.60 4.24
CA LEU A 278 -0.68 -15.09 4.13
C LEU A 278 -0.91 -15.85 2.82
N VAL A 279 -0.31 -15.39 1.73
CA VAL A 279 -0.30 -16.14 0.46
C VAL A 279 0.42 -17.48 0.64
N ASP A 280 1.58 -17.50 1.31
CA ASP A 280 2.31 -18.74 1.60
C ASP A 280 1.53 -19.68 2.55
N ALA A 281 0.75 -19.13 3.50
CA ALA A 281 -0.08 -19.90 4.42
C ALA A 281 -1.27 -20.60 3.74
N LEU A 282 -1.66 -20.17 2.53
CA LEU A 282 -2.64 -20.89 1.70
C LEU A 282 -2.08 -22.20 1.13
N GLY A 283 -0.80 -22.49 1.36
CA GLY A 283 -0.17 -23.73 0.89
C GLY A 283 0.24 -23.69 -0.59
N PRO A 284 0.84 -24.78 -1.08
CA PRO A 284 1.40 -24.84 -2.44
C PRO A 284 0.35 -24.68 -3.55
N ASP A 285 -0.87 -25.13 -3.30
CA ASP A 285 -2.02 -25.03 -4.21
C ASP A 285 -2.87 -23.78 -3.98
N GLY A 286 -2.53 -22.98 -2.96
CA GLY A 286 -3.25 -21.74 -2.63
C GLY A 286 -4.60 -21.96 -1.92
N ARG A 287 -4.89 -23.17 -1.37
CA ARG A 287 -6.25 -23.56 -0.92
C ARG A 287 -6.38 -23.80 0.58
N ASP A 288 -5.30 -23.75 1.37
CA ASP A 288 -5.38 -23.93 2.83
C ASP A 288 -5.90 -22.66 3.52
N VAL A 289 -7.19 -22.37 3.32
CA VAL A 289 -7.87 -21.24 3.97
C VAL A 289 -7.82 -21.36 5.50
N ALA A 290 -7.81 -22.57 6.04
CA ALA A 290 -7.68 -22.80 7.48
C ALA A 290 -6.27 -22.42 7.97
N GLY A 291 -5.22 -22.67 7.16
CA GLY A 291 -3.85 -22.24 7.45
C GLY A 291 -3.72 -20.72 7.49
N LEU A 292 -4.32 -20.03 6.52
CA LEU A 292 -4.41 -18.57 6.52
C LEU A 292 -5.12 -18.05 7.77
N SER A 293 -6.29 -18.60 8.10
CA SER A 293 -7.07 -18.20 9.28
C SER A 293 -6.27 -18.36 10.59
N ARG A 294 -5.60 -19.51 10.76
CA ARG A 294 -4.72 -19.73 11.94
C ARG A 294 -3.62 -18.68 12.03
N LEU A 295 -2.94 -18.40 10.92
CA LEU A 295 -1.87 -17.39 10.92
C LEU A 295 -2.40 -16.00 11.26
N VAL A 296 -3.54 -15.58 10.69
CA VAL A 296 -4.16 -14.29 11.04
C VAL A 296 -4.49 -14.23 12.53
N GLY A 297 -5.07 -15.28 13.12
CA GLY A 297 -5.37 -15.36 14.55
C GLY A 297 -4.12 -15.24 15.43
N ASP A 298 -3.03 -15.91 15.06
CA ASP A 298 -1.73 -15.83 15.76
C ASP A 298 -1.16 -14.41 15.70
N LEU A 299 -1.22 -13.78 14.52
CA LEU A 299 -0.75 -12.41 14.34
C LEU A 299 -1.65 -11.42 15.08
N ARG A 300 -2.97 -11.64 15.10
CA ARG A 300 -3.93 -10.84 15.85
C ARG A 300 -3.61 -10.80 17.35
N THR A 301 -3.29 -11.96 17.91
CA THR A 301 -2.86 -12.04 19.31
C THR A 301 -1.58 -11.23 19.58
N ALA A 302 -0.69 -11.16 18.60
CA ALA A 302 0.57 -10.42 18.73
C ALA A 302 0.44 -8.89 18.57
N THR A 303 -0.73 -8.37 18.16
CA THR A 303 -0.96 -6.92 18.00
C THR A 303 -1.10 -6.17 19.32
N HIS A 304 -1.34 -6.86 20.44
CA HIS A 304 -1.47 -6.22 21.76
C HIS A 304 -0.18 -5.50 22.17
N VAL A 305 -0.38 -4.26 22.64
CA VAL A 305 0.70 -3.43 23.20
C VAL A 305 0.67 -3.67 24.70
N GLY A 306 1.68 -4.39 25.19
CA GLY A 306 1.83 -4.68 26.62
C GLY A 306 2.25 -3.47 27.43
#